data_9bf4008dcb09fb368c727bf9d9c89d0d
#
_entry.id   9bf4008dcb09fb368c727bf9d9c89d0d
#
_cell.length_a   1.000
_cell.length_b   1.000
_cell.length_c   1.000
_cell.angle_alpha   90.00
_cell.angle_beta   90.00
_cell.angle_gamma   90.00
#
_symmetry.space_group_name_H-M   'P 1'
#
loop_
_entity.id
_entity.type
_entity.pdbx_description
1 polymer ?
#
loop_
_entity_poly.entity_id
_entity_poly.type
_entity_poly.pdbx_seq_one_letter_code
_entity_poly.pdbx_strand_id
1 'polypeptide(L)'
;MTYFNPICADVGTRNCPCPLAETGDCLVCSRLSGTRECSCRWAGVCVYNEYMQNGSMVRTKRKARSTEILQRLWQGDDLLMLQLRVPRGFALEASRPGSFLFLKPPGAPEMTSVPVSVMAADVEHESLWVILKIISAKTKALAACEDFLEMRGIYRSGLLGKGVAGLLDLHEPGVSVRKRWLILTKGVGFAPAVNLIRWAAGRIDIHVIADPEKVGDDVIRQQFRAWQPEAYRSEGGRFRLEFQSLAKLLQQPAAASTLQHTGSITPAPPPTAPPTSRSLD
;
A
#
# COMPACT_ATOMS: atom_id res chain seq x y z
N MET A 1 -21.63 15.76 -5.11
CA MET A 1 -20.97 14.77 -6.00
C MET A 1 -19.94 14.03 -5.14
N THR A 2 -20.22 12.79 -4.75
CA THR A 2 -19.26 11.94 -4.07
C THR A 2 -18.18 11.56 -5.07
N TYR A 3 -17.01 12.17 -4.97
CA TYR A 3 -15.85 11.76 -5.76
C TYR A 3 -15.51 10.31 -5.41
N PHE A 4 -15.72 9.43 -6.38
CA PHE A 4 -15.30 8.04 -6.25
C PHE A 4 -13.78 7.99 -6.28
N ASN A 5 -13.19 7.75 -5.12
CA ASN A 5 -11.75 7.64 -4.99
C ASN A 5 -11.31 6.25 -5.49
N PRO A 6 -10.55 6.15 -6.58
CA PRO A 6 -10.25 4.85 -7.17
C PRO A 6 -9.36 4.01 -6.25
N ILE A 7 -9.60 2.70 -6.24
CA ILE A 7 -8.80 1.71 -5.49
C ILE A 7 -7.32 1.72 -5.94
N CYS A 8 -7.05 2.19 -7.16
CA CYS A 8 -5.73 2.23 -7.74
C CYS A 8 -5.24 3.68 -7.91
N ALA A 9 -4.10 4.01 -7.34
CA ALA A 9 -3.49 5.36 -7.45
C ALA A 9 -2.97 5.69 -8.87
N ASP A 10 -2.78 4.68 -9.72
CA ASP A 10 -2.28 4.87 -11.09
C ASP A 10 -3.41 5.04 -12.12
N VAL A 11 -4.67 4.77 -11.76
CA VAL A 11 -5.78 4.89 -12.72
C VAL A 11 -5.92 6.33 -13.21
N GLY A 12 -6.10 6.48 -14.53
CA GLY A 12 -6.18 7.80 -15.18
C GLY A 12 -4.87 8.57 -15.26
N THR A 13 -3.74 7.98 -14.85
CA THR A 13 -2.41 8.57 -14.99
C THR A 13 -1.68 7.98 -16.20
N ARG A 14 -0.52 8.54 -16.54
CA ARG A 14 0.38 7.99 -17.58
C ARG A 14 0.84 6.54 -17.34
N ASN A 15 0.66 6.02 -16.14
CA ASN A 15 1.04 4.67 -15.75
C ASN A 15 -0.09 3.63 -15.95
N CYS A 16 -1.28 4.08 -16.36
CA CYS A 16 -2.43 3.25 -16.66
C CYS A 16 -2.69 3.24 -18.19
N PRO A 17 -2.95 2.04 -18.77
CA PRO A 17 -2.94 0.67 -18.22
C PRO A 17 -1.53 0.22 -17.82
N CYS A 18 -1.46 -0.59 -16.75
CA CYS A 18 -0.22 -1.11 -16.19
C CYS A 18 -0.14 -2.65 -16.36
N PRO A 19 0.97 -3.31 -16.02
CA PRO A 19 1.12 -4.77 -16.16
C PRO A 19 0.02 -5.63 -15.53
N LEU A 20 -0.72 -5.14 -14.54
CA LEU A 20 -1.89 -5.84 -13.99
C LEU A 20 -3.02 -6.00 -15.02
N ALA A 21 -3.07 -5.15 -16.05
CA ALA A 21 -4.01 -5.32 -17.16
C ALA A 21 -3.63 -6.50 -18.05
N GLU A 22 -2.33 -6.77 -18.23
CA GLU A 22 -1.83 -7.90 -19.03
C GLU A 22 -2.04 -9.25 -18.32
N THR A 23 -2.02 -9.28 -17.00
CA THR A 23 -2.18 -10.49 -16.19
C THR A 23 -3.62 -10.80 -15.78
N GLY A 24 -4.55 -9.90 -16.08
CA GLY A 24 -5.94 -10.05 -15.65
C GLY A 24 -6.21 -9.68 -14.20
N ASP A 25 -5.33 -8.90 -13.57
CA ASP A 25 -5.39 -8.54 -12.14
C ASP A 25 -5.69 -7.04 -11.94
N CYS A 26 -6.29 -6.37 -12.93
CA CYS A 26 -6.60 -4.94 -12.83
C CYS A 26 -7.55 -4.65 -11.66
N LEU A 27 -7.18 -3.72 -10.79
CA LEU A 27 -7.93 -3.39 -9.57
C LEU A 27 -9.15 -2.49 -9.82
N VAL A 28 -9.23 -1.85 -10.98
CA VAL A 28 -10.27 -0.87 -11.31
C VAL A 28 -11.21 -1.40 -12.38
N CYS A 29 -10.66 -2.00 -13.41
CA CYS A 29 -11.43 -2.44 -14.57
C CYS A 29 -11.82 -3.90 -14.43
N SER A 30 -13.12 -4.18 -14.28
CA SER A 30 -13.64 -5.55 -14.17
C SER A 30 -13.34 -6.39 -15.43
N ARG A 31 -13.33 -5.78 -16.62
CA ARG A 31 -12.96 -6.46 -17.87
C ARG A 31 -11.51 -6.94 -17.86
N LEU A 32 -10.60 -6.09 -17.38
CA LEU A 32 -9.16 -6.41 -17.23
C LEU A 32 -8.85 -7.17 -15.93
N SER A 33 -9.85 -7.47 -15.11
CA SER A 33 -9.76 -8.44 -14.01
C SER A 33 -10.42 -9.78 -14.32
N GLY A 34 -10.66 -10.05 -15.60
CA GLY A 34 -11.14 -11.35 -16.07
C GLY A 34 -12.66 -11.52 -16.13
N THR A 35 -13.46 -10.52 -15.78
CA THR A 35 -14.91 -10.61 -15.91
C THR A 35 -15.39 -10.29 -17.33
N ARG A 36 -16.48 -10.96 -17.75
CA ARG A 36 -17.08 -10.72 -19.09
C ARG A 36 -17.83 -9.39 -19.18
N GLU A 37 -18.32 -8.88 -18.06
CA GLU A 37 -19.16 -7.70 -18.01
C GLU A 37 -18.44 -6.51 -17.40
N CYS A 38 -18.81 -5.30 -17.86
CA CYS A 38 -18.29 -4.08 -17.29
C CYS A 38 -19.10 -3.68 -16.06
N SER A 39 -18.49 -3.75 -14.89
CA SER A 39 -19.06 -3.35 -13.61
C SER A 39 -18.23 -2.30 -12.86
N CYS A 40 -17.26 -1.69 -13.54
CA CYS A 40 -16.40 -0.69 -12.90
C CYS A 40 -17.21 0.60 -12.60
N ARG A 41 -16.75 1.33 -11.56
CA ARG A 41 -17.31 2.63 -11.18
C ARG A 41 -16.38 3.80 -11.50
N TRP A 42 -15.36 3.54 -12.30
CA TRP A 42 -14.44 4.57 -12.73
C TRP A 42 -15.12 5.54 -13.69
N ALA A 43 -15.05 6.83 -13.41
CA ALA A 43 -15.69 7.89 -14.17
C ALA A 43 -14.77 8.62 -15.16
N GLY A 44 -13.49 8.19 -15.23
CA GLY A 44 -12.52 8.75 -16.18
C GLY A 44 -12.49 7.99 -17.50
N VAL A 45 -11.41 8.15 -18.25
CA VAL A 45 -11.19 7.45 -19.53
C VAL A 45 -11.23 5.93 -19.29
N CYS A 46 -11.93 5.20 -20.16
CA CYS A 46 -12.11 3.76 -20.00
C CYS A 46 -10.77 3.03 -20.16
N VAL A 47 -10.28 2.44 -19.06
CA VAL A 47 -9.01 1.71 -19.02
C VAL A 47 -9.00 0.51 -19.97
N TYR A 48 -10.14 -0.17 -20.13
CA TYR A 48 -10.27 -1.28 -21.08
C TYR A 48 -10.12 -0.81 -22.52
N ASN A 49 -10.78 0.29 -22.91
CA ASN A 49 -10.66 0.83 -24.25
C ASN A 49 -9.23 1.30 -24.55
N GLU A 50 -8.59 1.99 -23.60
CA GLU A 50 -7.19 2.38 -23.76
C GLU A 50 -6.27 1.17 -23.96
N TYR A 51 -6.48 0.09 -23.19
CA TYR A 51 -5.70 -1.14 -23.31
C TYR A 51 -5.91 -1.80 -24.69
N MET A 52 -7.16 -1.91 -25.13
CA MET A 52 -7.50 -2.49 -26.45
C MET A 52 -6.96 -1.65 -27.62
N GLN A 53 -7.07 -0.32 -27.53
CA GLN A 53 -6.53 0.59 -28.55
C GLN A 53 -5.01 0.53 -28.62
N ASN A 54 -4.35 0.20 -27.52
CA ASN A 54 -2.89 0.00 -27.48
C ASN A 54 -2.47 -1.44 -27.84
N GLY A 55 -3.30 -2.18 -28.54
CA GLY A 55 -3.00 -3.53 -29.02
C GLY A 55 -2.90 -4.57 -27.90
N SER A 56 -3.68 -4.42 -26.82
CA SER A 56 -3.64 -5.28 -25.63
C SER A 56 -2.27 -5.27 -24.94
N MET A 57 -1.59 -4.14 -25.00
CA MET A 57 -0.32 -3.89 -24.33
C MET A 57 -0.42 -2.73 -23.37
N VAL A 58 0.42 -2.71 -22.36
CA VAL A 58 0.52 -1.57 -21.44
C VAL A 58 1.05 -0.34 -22.15
N ARG A 59 0.50 0.82 -21.82
CA ARG A 59 0.83 2.10 -22.47
C ARG A 59 2.28 2.50 -22.29
N THR A 60 2.78 2.29 -21.10
CA THR A 60 4.19 2.52 -20.76
C THR A 60 4.73 1.39 -19.92
N LYS A 61 5.64 0.60 -20.50
CA LYS A 61 6.47 -0.28 -19.67
C LYS A 61 7.41 0.61 -18.89
N ARG A 62 7.31 0.62 -17.56
CA ARG A 62 8.32 1.25 -16.73
C ARG A 62 9.66 0.62 -17.08
N LYS A 63 10.57 1.43 -17.65
CA LYS A 63 11.87 0.92 -18.06
C LYS A 63 12.66 0.45 -16.84
N ALA A 64 13.30 -0.69 -16.95
CA ALA A 64 14.32 -1.11 -16.02
C ALA A 64 15.47 -0.10 -16.07
N ARG A 65 16.04 0.20 -14.93
CA ARG A 65 17.22 1.05 -14.76
C ARG A 65 18.19 0.43 -13.79
N SER A 66 19.47 0.64 -14.01
CA SER A 66 20.48 0.28 -13.03
C SER A 66 20.34 1.16 -11.79
N THR A 67 20.49 0.58 -10.62
CA THR A 67 20.54 1.26 -9.33
C THR A 67 21.73 0.75 -8.53
N GLU A 68 22.46 1.67 -7.91
CA GLU A 68 23.59 1.39 -7.04
C GLU A 68 23.07 0.95 -5.65
N ILE A 69 23.70 -0.06 -5.10
CA ILE A 69 23.50 -0.50 -3.73
C ILE A 69 24.42 0.34 -2.84
N LEU A 70 23.82 1.29 -2.10
CA LEU A 70 24.56 2.19 -1.20
C LEU A 70 24.96 1.48 0.11
N GLN A 71 24.07 0.62 0.59
CA GLN A 71 24.28 -0.09 1.84
C GLN A 71 23.59 -1.45 1.84
N ARG A 72 24.23 -2.42 2.46
CA ARG A 72 23.72 -3.78 2.68
C ARG A 72 23.83 -4.12 4.15
N LEU A 73 22.69 -4.41 4.78
CA LEU A 73 22.63 -4.75 6.20
C LEU A 73 21.93 -6.09 6.37
N TRP A 74 22.68 -7.08 6.82
CA TRP A 74 22.13 -8.37 7.18
C TRP A 74 21.56 -8.33 8.60
N GLN A 75 20.40 -8.92 8.76
CA GLN A 75 19.72 -9.13 10.03
C GLN A 75 19.49 -10.64 10.18
N GLY A 76 20.37 -11.31 10.94
CA GLY A 76 20.44 -12.78 10.94
C GLY A 76 20.88 -13.33 9.57
N ASP A 77 20.48 -14.57 9.28
CA ASP A 77 20.98 -15.31 8.12
C ASP A 77 20.14 -15.16 6.85
N ASP A 78 18.90 -14.72 6.98
CA ASP A 78 17.93 -14.74 5.87
C ASP A 78 17.23 -13.41 5.59
N LEU A 79 17.62 -12.33 6.27
CA LEU A 79 17.01 -11.03 6.12
C LEU A 79 18.04 -10.00 5.65
N LEU A 80 17.85 -9.44 4.48
CA LEU A 80 18.75 -8.45 3.89
C LEU A 80 18.02 -7.13 3.69
N MET A 81 18.55 -6.07 4.28
CA MET A 81 18.12 -4.70 4.03
C MET A 81 19.07 -4.07 3.02
N LEU A 82 18.50 -3.40 2.02
CA LEU A 82 19.25 -2.68 0.99
C LEU A 82 18.86 -1.21 0.98
N GLN A 83 19.87 -0.35 0.97
CA GLN A 83 19.70 1.05 0.58
C GLN A 83 20.09 1.20 -0.89
N LEU A 84 19.19 1.72 -1.69
CA LEU A 84 19.35 1.86 -3.13
C LEU A 84 19.38 3.34 -3.50
N ARG A 85 20.31 3.74 -4.38
CA ARG A 85 20.35 5.09 -4.96
C ARG A 85 19.23 5.24 -5.97
N VAL A 86 18.47 6.32 -5.84
CA VAL A 86 17.38 6.62 -6.77
C VAL A 86 17.30 8.12 -7.05
N PRO A 87 16.83 8.54 -8.22
CA PRO A 87 16.62 9.96 -8.47
C PRO A 87 15.58 10.54 -7.51
N ARG A 88 15.72 11.83 -7.17
CA ARG A 88 14.85 12.55 -6.23
C ARG A 88 13.36 12.38 -6.54
N GLY A 89 12.95 12.50 -7.81
CA GLY A 89 11.54 12.29 -8.21
C GLY A 89 11.05 10.87 -7.96
N PHE A 90 11.93 9.87 -8.10
CA PHE A 90 11.60 8.49 -7.82
C PHE A 90 11.46 8.25 -6.30
N ALA A 91 12.36 8.83 -5.48
CA ALA A 91 12.24 8.77 -4.02
C ALA A 91 10.94 9.43 -3.52
N LEU A 92 10.55 10.55 -4.12
CA LEU A 92 9.28 11.22 -3.80
C LEU A 92 8.05 10.35 -4.14
N GLU A 93 8.05 9.66 -5.28
CA GLU A 93 7.00 8.70 -5.61
C GLU A 93 7.01 7.50 -4.65
N ALA A 94 8.20 7.01 -4.28
CA ALA A 94 8.41 5.88 -3.40
C ALA A 94 7.98 6.15 -1.94
N SER A 95 7.95 7.40 -1.51
CA SER A 95 7.51 7.78 -0.16
C SER A 95 6.00 7.61 0.07
N ARG A 96 5.23 7.37 -0.99
CA ARG A 96 3.78 7.18 -0.88
C ARG A 96 3.43 5.77 -0.38
N PRO A 97 2.39 5.63 0.46
CA PRO A 97 1.95 4.32 0.96
C PRO A 97 1.61 3.34 -0.15
N GLY A 98 1.95 2.08 0.05
CA GLY A 98 1.72 1.03 -0.95
C GLY A 98 2.69 1.06 -2.14
N SER A 99 3.76 1.85 -2.04
CA SER A 99 4.80 1.86 -3.05
C SER A 99 5.63 0.59 -3.01
N PHE A 100 5.85 0.00 -4.18
CA PHE A 100 6.75 -1.14 -4.38
C PHE A 100 7.45 -1.04 -5.73
N LEU A 101 8.47 -1.84 -5.89
CA LEU A 101 9.26 -1.91 -7.12
C LEU A 101 9.66 -3.37 -7.40
N PHE A 102 10.13 -3.63 -8.60
CA PHE A 102 10.73 -4.92 -8.95
C PHE A 102 12.24 -4.78 -9.00
N LEU A 103 12.91 -5.74 -8.40
CA LEU A 103 14.38 -5.87 -8.43
C LEU A 103 14.78 -7.17 -9.11
N LYS A 104 15.86 -7.11 -9.88
CA LYS A 104 16.53 -8.30 -10.43
C LYS A 104 18.03 -8.06 -10.54
N PRO A 105 18.86 -9.13 -10.62
CA PRO A 105 20.26 -8.98 -10.96
C PRO A 105 20.43 -8.31 -12.33
N PRO A 106 21.52 -7.56 -12.55
CA PRO A 106 21.83 -6.95 -13.86
C PRO A 106 21.88 -8.01 -14.97
N GLY A 107 21.22 -7.69 -16.11
CA GLY A 107 21.16 -8.59 -17.27
C GLY A 107 20.31 -9.85 -17.10
N ALA A 108 19.75 -10.10 -15.91
CA ALA A 108 18.90 -11.27 -15.70
C ALA A 108 17.54 -11.15 -16.43
N PRO A 109 16.92 -12.28 -16.85
CA PRO A 109 15.61 -12.26 -17.48
C PRO A 109 14.51 -11.62 -16.60
N GLU A 110 13.49 -11.02 -17.22
CA GLU A 110 12.39 -10.36 -16.51
C GLU A 110 11.66 -11.28 -15.53
N MET A 111 11.56 -12.58 -15.85
CA MET A 111 10.95 -13.60 -14.99
C MET A 111 11.66 -13.78 -13.64
N THR A 112 12.89 -13.28 -13.49
CA THR A 112 13.63 -13.30 -12.23
C THR A 112 13.32 -12.11 -11.33
N SER A 113 12.57 -11.14 -11.82
CA SER A 113 12.19 -9.95 -11.05
C SER A 113 11.43 -10.33 -9.77
N VAL A 114 11.77 -9.68 -8.68
CA VAL A 114 11.16 -9.85 -7.35
C VAL A 114 10.43 -8.56 -6.98
N PRO A 115 9.12 -8.60 -6.68
CA PRO A 115 8.42 -7.44 -6.15
C PRO A 115 8.86 -7.19 -4.71
N VAL A 116 9.20 -5.95 -4.40
CA VAL A 116 9.70 -5.54 -3.08
C VAL A 116 9.02 -4.26 -2.65
N SER A 117 8.43 -4.26 -1.46
CA SER A 117 7.82 -3.06 -0.88
C SER A 117 8.88 -2.06 -0.46
N VAL A 118 8.62 -0.79 -0.71
CA VAL A 118 9.45 0.29 -0.18
C VAL A 118 9.17 0.42 1.31
N MET A 119 10.21 0.29 2.13
CA MET A 119 10.14 0.49 3.57
C MET A 119 10.27 1.97 3.94
N ALA A 120 11.22 2.65 3.34
CA ALA A 120 11.43 4.08 3.54
C ALA A 120 12.05 4.71 2.29
N ALA A 121 11.75 5.97 2.03
CA ALA A 121 12.39 6.75 1.00
C ALA A 121 12.95 8.04 1.61
N ASP A 122 14.16 8.39 1.21
CA ASP A 122 14.84 9.62 1.56
C ASP A 122 14.99 10.47 0.30
N VAL A 123 14.20 11.52 0.22
CA VAL A 123 14.13 12.41 -0.96
C VAL A 123 15.35 13.32 -1.03
N GLU A 124 15.92 13.69 0.11
CA GLU A 124 17.07 14.58 0.21
C GLU A 124 18.36 13.87 -0.18
N HIS A 125 18.53 12.63 0.30
CA HIS A 125 19.70 11.80 0.01
C HIS A 125 19.51 10.89 -1.21
N GLU A 126 18.45 11.12 -2.00
CA GLU A 126 18.18 10.39 -3.25
C GLU A 126 18.30 8.88 -3.09
N SER A 127 17.68 8.33 -2.03
CA SER A 127 17.76 6.91 -1.71
C SER A 127 16.45 6.33 -1.22
N LEU A 128 16.35 5.01 -1.26
CA LEU A 128 15.26 4.27 -0.64
C LEU A 128 15.76 3.00 0.02
N TRP A 129 15.00 2.53 1.00
CA TRP A 129 15.25 1.30 1.72
C TRP A 129 14.20 0.25 1.39
N VAL A 130 14.67 -0.95 1.14
CA VAL A 130 13.86 -2.15 0.98
C VAL A 130 14.37 -3.25 1.88
N ILE A 131 13.52 -4.24 2.16
CA ILE A 131 13.91 -5.42 2.92
C ILE A 131 13.50 -6.68 2.17
N LEU A 132 14.40 -7.66 2.15
CA LEU A 132 14.26 -8.92 1.45
C LEU A 132 14.41 -10.09 2.43
N LYS A 133 13.49 -11.04 2.37
CA LYS A 133 13.71 -12.35 2.97
C LYS A 133 14.29 -13.30 1.94
N ILE A 134 15.42 -13.91 2.27
CA ILE A 134 16.20 -14.76 1.37
C ILE A 134 15.70 -16.20 1.47
N ILE A 135 14.64 -16.52 0.71
CA ILE A 135 13.96 -17.82 0.77
C ILE A 135 13.89 -18.55 -0.58
N SER A 136 14.25 -17.89 -1.67
CA SER A 136 14.12 -18.44 -3.02
C SER A 136 15.38 -18.24 -3.83
N ALA A 137 15.51 -18.96 -4.95
CA ALA A 137 16.61 -18.75 -5.88
C ALA A 137 16.70 -17.30 -6.37
N LYS A 138 15.56 -16.66 -6.61
CA LYS A 138 15.49 -15.24 -7.03
C LYS A 138 16.04 -14.29 -5.96
N THR A 139 15.63 -14.47 -4.70
CA THR A 139 16.12 -13.61 -3.60
C THR A 139 17.57 -13.90 -3.25
N LYS A 140 18.06 -15.15 -3.39
CA LYS A 140 19.46 -15.49 -3.28
C LYS A 140 20.31 -14.82 -4.37
N ALA A 141 19.81 -14.78 -5.62
CA ALA A 141 20.48 -14.10 -6.71
C ALA A 141 20.58 -12.59 -6.47
N LEU A 142 19.52 -11.94 -5.92
CA LEU A 142 19.58 -10.55 -5.49
C LEU A 142 20.58 -10.32 -4.38
N ALA A 143 20.63 -11.21 -3.40
CA ALA A 143 21.56 -11.13 -2.27
C ALA A 143 23.03 -11.31 -2.70
N ALA A 144 23.28 -11.95 -3.82
CA ALA A 144 24.64 -12.12 -4.38
C ALA A 144 25.15 -10.86 -5.10
N CYS A 145 24.29 -9.90 -5.43
CA CYS A 145 24.71 -8.64 -6.04
C CYS A 145 25.28 -7.70 -4.98
N GLU A 146 26.46 -7.15 -5.24
CA GLU A 146 27.17 -6.29 -4.28
C GLU A 146 27.03 -4.81 -4.59
N ASP A 147 27.14 -4.41 -5.86
CA ASP A 147 27.21 -3.02 -6.25
C ASP A 147 25.95 -2.49 -6.93
N PHE A 148 25.37 -3.29 -7.82
CA PHE A 148 24.24 -2.84 -8.66
C PHE A 148 23.14 -3.86 -8.76
N LEU A 149 21.91 -3.33 -8.91
CA LEU A 149 20.70 -4.08 -9.27
C LEU A 149 20.02 -3.42 -10.45
N GLU A 150 19.20 -4.16 -11.17
CA GLU A 150 18.21 -3.56 -12.06
C GLU A 150 16.89 -3.38 -11.31
N MET A 151 16.36 -2.17 -11.40
CA MET A 151 15.16 -1.73 -10.74
C MET A 151 14.12 -1.26 -11.75
N ARG A 152 12.87 -1.69 -11.57
CA ARG A 152 11.72 -1.22 -12.34
C ARG A 152 10.59 -0.79 -11.41
N GLY A 153 10.08 0.41 -11.55
CA GLY A 153 9.03 1.00 -10.71
C GLY A 153 8.94 2.49 -10.91
N ILE A 154 8.29 3.20 -10.01
CA ILE A 154 7.53 2.79 -8.80
C ILE A 154 6.13 2.35 -9.21
N TYR A 155 5.61 1.37 -8.50
CA TYR A 155 4.20 0.95 -8.52
C TYR A 155 3.57 1.36 -7.21
N ARG A 156 2.30 1.80 -7.24
CA ARG A 156 1.61 2.33 -6.04
C ARG A 156 0.36 1.55 -5.64
N SER A 157 0.20 0.36 -6.20
CA SER A 157 -0.94 -0.51 -5.95
C SER A 157 -0.68 -1.59 -4.88
N GLY A 158 0.30 -1.39 -4.02
CA GLY A 158 0.65 -2.36 -2.97
C GLY A 158 -0.30 -2.37 -1.76
N LEU A 159 -1.20 -1.38 -1.65
CA LEU A 159 -2.29 -1.40 -0.69
C LEU A 159 -3.60 -1.64 -1.45
N LEU A 160 -4.27 -2.75 -1.12
CA LEU A 160 -5.47 -3.22 -1.79
C LEU A 160 -6.64 -3.23 -0.82
N GLY A 161 -7.85 -3.00 -1.33
CA GLY A 161 -9.09 -3.16 -0.59
C GLY A 161 -10.07 -2.02 -0.74
N LYS A 162 -11.32 -2.29 -0.36
CA LYS A 162 -12.39 -1.29 -0.38
C LYS A 162 -12.07 -0.21 0.66
N GLY A 163 -12.14 1.04 0.25
CA GLY A 163 -11.95 2.19 1.15
C GLY A 163 -10.50 2.60 1.41
N VAL A 164 -9.48 1.86 0.92
CA VAL A 164 -8.06 2.24 1.11
C VAL A 164 -7.80 3.66 0.63
N ALA A 165 -8.34 4.06 -0.52
CA ALA A 165 -8.19 5.41 -1.03
C ALA A 165 -8.77 6.47 -0.07
N GLY A 166 -9.96 6.24 0.48
CA GLY A 166 -10.56 7.13 1.50
C GLY A 166 -9.81 7.11 2.83
N LEU A 167 -9.19 5.97 3.19
CA LEU A 167 -8.31 5.93 4.37
C LEU A 167 -7.06 6.81 4.17
N LEU A 168 -6.51 6.82 2.95
CA LEU A 168 -5.35 7.62 2.61
C LEU A 168 -5.69 9.11 2.36
N ASP A 169 -6.97 9.47 2.25
CA ASP A 169 -7.38 10.86 2.17
C ASP A 169 -7.40 11.49 3.58
N LEU A 170 -6.36 12.24 3.87
CA LEU A 170 -6.19 12.94 5.15
C LEU A 170 -6.73 14.37 5.12
N HIS A 171 -7.33 14.80 4.02
CA HIS A 171 -7.74 16.18 3.76
C HIS A 171 -9.26 16.39 3.79
N GLU A 172 -10.01 15.63 4.59
CA GLU A 172 -11.42 15.98 4.80
C GLU A 172 -11.52 17.27 5.64
N PRO A 173 -11.84 18.42 5.03
CA PRO A 173 -12.03 19.65 5.77
C PRO A 173 -13.27 19.53 6.66
N GLY A 174 -13.14 19.83 7.93
CA GLY A 174 -14.27 19.90 8.87
C GLY A 174 -14.48 18.69 9.78
N VAL A 175 -13.72 17.61 9.66
CA VAL A 175 -13.82 16.47 10.58
C VAL A 175 -12.80 16.63 11.72
N SER A 176 -13.31 17.01 12.88
CA SER A 176 -12.55 17.17 14.14
C SER A 176 -12.06 15.83 14.74
N VAL A 177 -12.55 14.70 14.24
CA VAL A 177 -12.24 13.39 14.82
C VAL A 177 -10.98 12.81 14.16
N ARG A 178 -9.93 12.60 14.95
CA ARG A 178 -8.73 11.91 14.48
C ARG A 178 -9.04 10.50 14.03
N LYS A 179 -8.58 10.17 12.82
CA LYS A 179 -8.63 8.79 12.32
C LYS A 179 -7.71 7.92 13.18
N ARG A 180 -8.17 6.73 13.52
CA ARG A 180 -7.37 5.69 14.20
C ARG A 180 -7.23 4.49 13.28
N TRP A 181 -6.00 3.99 13.14
CA TRP A 181 -5.71 2.84 12.33
C TRP A 181 -5.12 1.70 13.15
N LEU A 182 -5.66 0.52 12.93
CA LEU A 182 -5.07 -0.74 13.37
C LEU A 182 -4.36 -1.35 12.16
N ILE A 183 -3.07 -1.61 12.30
CA ILE A 183 -2.23 -2.21 11.27
C ILE A 183 -1.76 -3.56 11.78
N LEU A 184 -2.08 -4.62 11.05
CA LEU A 184 -1.60 -5.96 11.32
C LEU A 184 -0.47 -6.28 10.35
N THR A 185 0.70 -6.68 10.86
CA THR A 185 1.86 -7.04 10.05
C THR A 185 2.38 -8.41 10.40
N LYS A 186 2.96 -9.11 9.41
CA LYS A 186 3.53 -10.44 9.60
C LYS A 186 4.88 -10.54 8.89
N GLY A 187 5.92 -10.99 9.60
CA GLY A 187 7.26 -11.11 9.07
C GLY A 187 7.73 -9.82 8.40
N VAL A 188 8.26 -9.90 7.18
CA VAL A 188 8.72 -8.72 6.39
C VAL A 188 7.61 -7.75 5.98
N GLY A 189 6.34 -8.11 6.19
CA GLY A 189 5.19 -7.22 5.97
C GLY A 189 5.20 -5.96 6.83
N PHE A 190 6.09 -5.84 7.81
CA PHE A 190 6.27 -4.60 8.55
C PHE A 190 6.86 -3.47 7.68
N ALA A 191 7.57 -3.77 6.61
CA ALA A 191 8.21 -2.77 5.76
C ALA A 191 7.20 -1.77 5.14
N PRO A 192 6.11 -2.19 4.47
CA PRO A 192 5.10 -1.24 3.99
C PRO A 192 4.37 -0.50 5.14
N ALA A 193 4.29 -1.08 6.35
CA ALA A 193 3.74 -0.39 7.50
C ALA A 193 4.65 0.77 7.95
N VAL A 194 5.97 0.59 7.92
CA VAL A 194 6.93 1.68 8.17
C VAL A 194 6.73 2.82 7.17
N ASN A 195 6.61 2.52 5.88
CA ASN A 195 6.33 3.53 4.86
C ASN A 195 5.03 4.30 5.14
N LEU A 196 3.97 3.57 5.50
CA LEU A 196 2.66 4.14 5.83
C LEU A 196 2.73 5.08 7.05
N ILE A 197 3.45 4.69 8.10
CA ILE A 197 3.62 5.50 9.31
C ILE A 197 4.39 6.79 9.01
N ARG A 198 5.44 6.70 8.21
CA ARG A 198 6.19 7.87 7.75
C ARG A 198 5.29 8.85 7.00
N TRP A 199 4.50 8.34 6.07
CA TRP A 199 3.58 9.15 5.30
C TRP A 199 2.48 9.78 6.17
N ALA A 200 1.96 9.05 7.16
CA ALA A 200 0.95 9.55 8.09
C ALA A 200 1.46 10.74 8.92
N ALA A 201 2.76 10.79 9.21
CA ALA A 201 3.46 11.93 9.82
C ALA A 201 2.75 12.52 11.06
N GLY A 202 2.21 11.68 11.95
CA GLY A 202 1.52 12.10 13.16
C GLY A 202 0.08 12.58 12.99
N ARG A 203 -0.46 12.56 11.78
CA ARG A 203 -1.85 13.00 11.50
C ARG A 203 -2.91 11.99 11.91
N ILE A 204 -2.51 10.76 12.16
CA ILE A 204 -3.37 9.60 12.47
C ILE A 204 -2.84 8.95 13.73
N ASP A 205 -3.73 8.43 14.58
CA ASP A 205 -3.34 7.57 15.69
C ASP A 205 -3.18 6.14 15.15
N ILE A 206 -2.02 5.53 15.38
CA ILE A 206 -1.67 4.23 14.80
C ILE A 206 -1.37 3.22 15.88
N HIS A 207 -2.04 2.07 15.80
CA HIS A 207 -1.72 0.88 16.57
C HIS A 207 -1.25 -0.22 15.62
N VAL A 208 -0.02 -0.68 15.79
CA VAL A 208 0.56 -1.79 15.02
C VAL A 208 0.61 -3.03 15.90
N ILE A 209 0.03 -4.12 15.42
CA ILE A 209 0.24 -5.45 15.98
C ILE A 209 1.11 -6.21 14.98
N ALA A 210 2.33 -6.55 15.40
CA ALA A 210 3.31 -7.22 14.58
C ALA A 210 3.47 -8.68 15.02
N ASP A 211 3.29 -9.62 14.08
CA ASP A 211 3.71 -11.00 14.21
C ASP A 211 5.12 -11.11 13.59
N PRO A 212 6.17 -11.18 14.40
CA PRO A 212 7.53 -11.10 13.90
C PRO A 212 7.97 -12.35 13.15
N GLU A 213 7.34 -13.49 13.38
CA GLU A 213 7.77 -14.78 12.85
C GLU A 213 9.29 -15.03 13.11
N LYS A 214 10.05 -15.17 12.00
CA LYS A 214 11.52 -15.38 12.04
C LYS A 214 12.33 -14.08 11.93
N VAL A 215 11.66 -12.93 11.77
CA VAL A 215 12.36 -11.63 11.65
C VAL A 215 12.93 -11.19 13.00
N GLY A 216 12.21 -11.48 14.08
CA GLY A 216 12.55 -11.07 15.44
C GLY A 216 11.98 -9.68 15.81
N ASP A 217 11.56 -9.56 17.06
CA ASP A 217 10.95 -8.36 17.62
C ASP A 217 11.89 -7.16 17.58
N ASP A 218 13.17 -7.39 17.89
CA ASP A 218 14.16 -6.32 17.99
C ASP A 218 14.42 -5.65 16.64
N VAL A 219 14.50 -6.43 15.57
CA VAL A 219 14.68 -5.90 14.21
C VAL A 219 13.50 -5.00 13.84
N ILE A 220 12.27 -5.48 14.03
CA ILE A 220 11.06 -4.73 13.73
C ILE A 220 11.01 -3.46 14.58
N ARG A 221 11.26 -3.58 15.88
CA ARG A 221 11.27 -2.44 16.82
C ARG A 221 12.30 -1.39 16.42
N GLN A 222 13.50 -1.82 16.04
CA GLN A 222 14.56 -0.93 15.58
C GLN A 222 14.13 -0.16 14.33
N GLN A 223 13.53 -0.82 13.34
CA GLN A 223 13.09 -0.16 12.11
C GLN A 223 11.97 0.84 12.38
N PHE A 224 10.97 0.50 13.19
CA PHE A 224 9.94 1.46 13.56
C PHE A 224 10.54 2.67 14.29
N ARG A 225 11.47 2.48 15.21
CA ARG A 225 12.14 3.59 15.92
C ARG A 225 12.99 4.46 14.99
N ALA A 226 13.75 3.85 14.07
CA ALA A 226 14.62 4.57 13.14
C ALA A 226 13.82 5.46 12.19
N TRP A 227 12.67 4.98 11.73
CA TRP A 227 11.90 5.63 10.68
C TRP A 227 10.63 6.34 11.17
N GLN A 228 10.34 6.29 12.46
CA GLN A 228 9.18 6.93 13.05
C GLN A 228 9.31 8.46 12.98
N PRO A 229 8.29 9.18 12.45
CA PRO A 229 8.25 10.62 12.50
C PRO A 229 8.30 11.17 13.93
N GLU A 230 8.91 12.35 14.11
CA GLU A 230 9.03 13.02 15.41
C GLU A 230 7.68 13.19 16.12
N ALA A 231 6.63 13.48 15.36
CA ALA A 231 5.26 13.63 15.89
C ALA A 231 4.71 12.37 16.59
N TYR A 232 5.31 11.20 16.37
CA TYR A 232 4.99 9.96 17.07
C TYR A 232 5.95 9.65 18.24
N ARG A 233 7.03 10.40 18.38
CA ARG A 233 8.00 10.24 19.48
C ARG A 233 7.62 11.07 20.70
N SER A 234 6.89 12.17 20.48
CA SER A 234 6.40 13.02 21.55
C SER A 234 5.33 12.32 22.39
N GLU A 235 5.27 12.60 23.67
CA GLU A 235 4.28 12.05 24.61
C GLU A 235 2.85 12.24 24.13
N GLY A 236 2.05 11.21 24.14
CA GLY A 236 0.63 11.31 23.76
C GLY A 236 -0.01 10.03 23.19
N GLY A 237 0.70 8.89 23.16
CA GLY A 237 0.10 7.59 22.81
C GLY A 237 -0.44 7.44 21.39
N ARG A 238 0.01 8.29 20.46
CA ARG A 238 -0.46 8.27 19.06
C ARG A 238 0.09 7.12 18.24
N PHE A 239 1.17 6.50 18.70
CA PHE A 239 1.79 5.34 18.10
C PHE A 239 1.99 4.26 19.15
N ARG A 240 1.47 3.08 18.85
CA ARG A 240 1.61 1.89 19.67
C ARG A 240 2.09 0.73 18.82
N LEU A 241 3.10 0.02 19.28
CA LEU A 241 3.63 -1.19 18.65
C LEU A 241 3.56 -2.33 19.66
N GLU A 242 2.84 -3.38 19.29
CA GLU A 242 2.70 -4.61 20.07
C GLU A 242 3.18 -5.80 19.25
N PHE A 243 3.72 -6.80 19.93
CA PHE A 243 4.12 -8.06 19.31
C PHE A 243 3.17 -9.17 19.75
N GLN A 244 2.52 -9.78 18.78
CA GLN A 244 1.59 -10.85 19.01
C GLN A 244 1.48 -11.76 17.79
N SER A 245 1.37 -13.09 18.01
CA SER A 245 1.07 -14.01 16.92
C SER A 245 -0.32 -13.74 16.35
N LEU A 246 -0.38 -13.40 15.06
CA LEU A 246 -1.65 -13.16 14.37
C LEU A 246 -2.52 -14.41 14.31
N ALA A 247 -1.92 -15.60 14.25
CA ALA A 247 -2.65 -16.85 14.30
C ALA A 247 -3.43 -16.99 15.61
N LYS A 248 -2.81 -16.65 16.74
CA LYS A 248 -3.48 -16.66 18.06
C LYS A 248 -4.53 -15.55 18.16
N LEU A 249 -4.25 -14.36 17.66
CA LEU A 249 -5.18 -13.23 17.65
C LEU A 249 -6.46 -13.55 16.90
N LEU A 250 -6.35 -14.17 15.71
CA LEU A 250 -7.49 -14.52 14.87
C LEU A 250 -8.31 -15.72 15.38
N GLN A 251 -7.73 -16.53 16.24
CA GLN A 251 -8.41 -17.65 16.89
C GLN A 251 -9.16 -17.26 18.17
N GLN A 252 -8.86 -16.09 18.74
CA GLN A 252 -9.63 -15.59 19.87
C GLN A 252 -11.07 -15.35 19.39
N PRO A 253 -12.08 -16.00 19.98
CA PRO A 253 -13.47 -15.62 19.71
C PRO A 253 -13.54 -14.12 19.95
N ALA A 254 -14.12 -13.38 19.01
CA ALA A 254 -14.35 -11.97 19.19
C ALA A 254 -14.96 -11.83 20.58
N ALA A 255 -14.16 -11.41 21.55
CA ALA A 255 -14.70 -11.07 22.83
C ALA A 255 -15.77 -10.05 22.48
N ALA A 256 -17.02 -10.39 22.77
CA ALA A 256 -18.17 -9.53 22.65
C ALA A 256 -17.97 -8.38 23.65
N SER A 257 -16.90 -7.64 23.45
CA SER A 257 -16.50 -6.50 24.21
C SER A 257 -16.89 -5.28 23.40
N THR A 258 -18.12 -4.87 23.68
CA THR A 258 -18.36 -3.47 24.05
C THR A 258 -17.73 -2.45 23.10
N LEU A 259 -17.98 -2.59 21.80
CA LEU A 259 -18.32 -1.46 21.00
C LEU A 259 -19.81 -1.22 21.23
N GLN A 260 -20.14 -0.77 22.41
CA GLN A 260 -21.39 -0.06 22.63
C GLN A 260 -21.34 1.15 21.69
N HIS A 261 -21.88 0.97 20.50
CA HIS A 261 -22.46 2.06 19.75
C HIS A 261 -23.59 2.65 20.63
N THR A 262 -23.23 3.59 21.49
CA THR A 262 -24.19 4.56 21.98
C THR A 262 -24.53 5.50 20.81
N GLY A 263 -25.43 5.04 20.00
CA GLY A 263 -25.98 5.73 18.86
C GLY A 263 -27.11 4.91 18.30
N SER A 264 -28.21 4.83 19.06
CA SER A 264 -29.50 4.37 18.56
C SER A 264 -29.90 5.30 17.41
N ILE A 265 -29.63 4.87 16.18
CA ILE A 265 -30.27 5.48 15.01
C ILE A 265 -31.67 4.91 14.96
N THR A 266 -32.62 5.63 15.54
CA THR A 266 -34.03 5.41 15.29
C THR A 266 -34.28 5.68 13.80
N PRO A 267 -34.77 4.72 13.01
CA PRO A 267 -35.10 4.98 11.63
C PRO A 267 -36.20 6.07 11.57
N ALA A 268 -35.98 7.09 10.77
CA ALA A 268 -36.98 8.10 10.50
C ALA A 268 -38.25 7.43 9.93
N PRO A 269 -39.44 7.84 10.33
CA PRO A 269 -40.67 7.30 9.79
C PRO A 269 -40.74 7.60 8.25
N PRO A 270 -41.36 6.72 7.47
CA PRO A 270 -41.44 6.89 6.04
C PRO A 270 -42.23 8.17 5.74
N PRO A 271 -41.91 8.88 4.67
CA PRO A 271 -42.63 10.11 4.28
C PRO A 271 -44.10 9.78 4.01
N THR A 272 -45.00 10.54 4.63
CA THR A 272 -46.44 10.50 4.39
C THR A 272 -46.70 10.81 2.94
N ALA A 273 -47.52 10.00 2.28
CA ALA A 273 -47.96 10.19 0.90
C ALA A 273 -48.67 11.57 0.75
N PRO A 274 -48.47 12.27 -0.38
CA PRO A 274 -49.16 13.51 -0.63
C PRO A 274 -50.67 13.27 -0.78
N PRO A 275 -51.50 14.24 -0.38
CA PRO A 275 -52.94 14.10 -0.47
C PRO A 275 -53.38 14.01 -1.93
N THR A 276 -54.20 13.03 -2.24
CA THR A 276 -54.86 12.84 -3.52
C THR A 276 -55.72 14.05 -3.81
N SER A 277 -55.43 14.77 -4.90
CA SER A 277 -56.26 15.82 -5.45
C SER A 277 -57.63 15.25 -5.86
N ARG A 278 -58.69 15.71 -5.22
CA ARG A 278 -60.06 15.47 -5.65
C ARG A 278 -60.25 16.18 -6.97
N SER A 279 -60.79 15.46 -7.95
CA SER A 279 -61.40 15.97 -9.15
C SER A 279 -62.56 16.90 -8.77
N LEU A 280 -62.57 18.09 -9.33
CA LEU A 280 -63.75 18.94 -9.42
C LEU A 280 -64.35 18.70 -10.80
N ASP A 281 -65.63 18.34 -10.76
CA ASP A 281 -66.57 18.37 -11.91
C ASP A 281 -66.74 19.79 -12.46
#